data_b7c97fa47bb10526e2e36d498e5e28c5
#
_entry.id   b7c97fa47bb10526e2e36d498e5e28c5
#
_cell.length_a   1.000
_cell.length_b   1.000
_cell.length_c   1.000
_cell.angle_alpha   90.00
_cell.angle_beta   90.00
_cell.angle_gamma   90.00
#
_symmetry.space_group_name_H-M   'P 1'
#
loop_
_entity.id
_entity.type
_entity.pdbx_description
1 polymer ?
#
loop_
_entity_poly.entity_id
_entity_poly.type
_entity_poly.pdbx_seq_one_letter_code
_entity_poly.pdbx_strand_id
1 'polypeptide(L)'
;MLVLMGAGSGAAVLVLTRRVAINRQVVGHVNDLAHFETLNTLALEIQLEGRWAGHEAGQFAFLTLHPDEGAHPFTITSAWIGDGQIRFMIKALGDYTRTLADRVRVGDPVKVEGPYGCFNFQGAARRQIWVGGGIGITPFIARMQALTQTPDGKAIDLFHTTATYDATAIERLRHKAEAADVRLHVLWDA
;
A
#
# COMPACT_ATOMS: atom_id res chain seq x y z
N MET A 1 -25.16 -28.47 16.85
CA MET A 1 -23.76 -28.87 16.60
C MET A 1 -23.48 -29.23 15.13
N LEU A 2 -24.32 -29.99 14.46
CA LEU A 2 -24.15 -30.36 13.03
C LEU A 2 -24.11 -29.16 12.06
N VAL A 3 -24.91 -28.12 12.28
CA VAL A 3 -24.97 -26.94 11.42
C VAL A 3 -23.64 -26.12 11.47
N LEU A 4 -23.06 -26.00 12.65
CA LEU A 4 -21.76 -25.31 12.84
C LEU A 4 -20.59 -26.07 12.19
N MET A 5 -20.61 -27.40 12.24
CA MET A 5 -19.59 -28.23 11.57
C MET A 5 -19.73 -28.16 10.05
N GLY A 6 -20.95 -28.13 9.51
CA GLY A 6 -21.20 -27.96 8.07
C GLY A 6 -20.75 -26.61 7.54
N ALA A 7 -20.98 -25.55 8.30
CA ALA A 7 -20.52 -24.21 7.94
C ALA A 7 -18.98 -24.09 7.94
N GLY A 8 -18.31 -24.69 8.93
CA GLY A 8 -16.85 -24.74 8.99
C GLY A 8 -16.23 -25.54 7.84
N SER A 9 -16.81 -26.68 7.49
CA SER A 9 -16.36 -27.49 6.35
C SER A 9 -16.57 -26.78 5.01
N GLY A 10 -17.70 -26.07 4.83
CA GLY A 10 -17.97 -25.26 3.65
C GLY A 10 -16.98 -24.10 3.50
N ALA A 11 -16.66 -23.41 4.61
CA ALA A 11 -15.66 -22.37 4.62
C ALA A 11 -14.25 -22.91 4.26
N ALA A 12 -13.87 -24.06 4.81
CA ALA A 12 -12.60 -24.73 4.50
C ALA A 12 -12.50 -25.10 3.01
N VAL A 13 -13.57 -25.62 2.40
CA VAL A 13 -13.62 -25.94 0.96
C VAL A 13 -13.47 -24.69 0.12
N LEU A 14 -14.12 -23.57 0.49
CA LEU A 14 -13.99 -22.29 -0.22
C LEU A 14 -12.55 -21.75 -0.16
N VAL A 15 -11.90 -21.86 1.01
CA VAL A 15 -10.49 -21.48 1.17
C VAL A 15 -9.57 -22.39 0.36
N LEU A 16 -9.74 -23.72 0.45
CA LEU A 16 -8.94 -24.70 -0.28
C LEU A 16 -9.11 -24.59 -1.81
N THR A 17 -10.30 -24.25 -2.28
CA THR A 17 -10.57 -24.04 -3.72
C THR A 17 -10.18 -22.64 -4.19
N ARG A 18 -9.58 -21.81 -3.34
CA ARG A 18 -9.20 -20.42 -3.64
C ARG A 18 -10.35 -19.56 -4.17
N ARG A 19 -11.59 -19.88 -3.79
CA ARG A 19 -12.80 -19.14 -4.20
C ARG A 19 -13.19 -18.01 -3.24
N VAL A 20 -12.50 -17.89 -2.11
CA VAL A 20 -12.69 -16.77 -1.19
C VAL A 20 -12.19 -15.50 -1.87
N ALA A 21 -13.00 -14.45 -1.80
CA ALA A 21 -12.70 -13.11 -2.34
C ALA A 21 -12.41 -13.05 -3.85
N ILE A 22 -12.84 -14.05 -4.64
CA ILE A 22 -12.62 -14.08 -6.09
C ILE A 22 -13.15 -12.81 -6.80
N ASN A 23 -14.21 -12.20 -6.25
CA ASN A 23 -14.79 -10.96 -6.77
C ASN A 23 -13.95 -9.71 -6.46
N ARG A 24 -12.90 -9.86 -5.63
CA ARG A 24 -11.97 -8.80 -5.25
C ARG A 24 -10.58 -9.02 -5.84
N GLN A 25 -10.42 -10.04 -6.66
CA GLN A 25 -9.16 -10.36 -7.31
C GLN A 25 -9.11 -9.77 -8.71
N VAL A 26 -8.02 -9.08 -9.01
CA VAL A 26 -7.72 -8.52 -10.33
C VAL A 26 -6.30 -8.93 -10.71
N VAL A 27 -6.11 -9.29 -11.97
CA VAL A 27 -4.76 -9.50 -12.52
C VAL A 27 -4.21 -8.18 -13.05
N GLY A 28 -2.91 -8.09 -13.12
CA GLY A 28 -2.18 -6.97 -13.67
C GLY A 28 -0.73 -7.35 -13.91
N HIS A 29 0.07 -6.39 -14.24
CA HIS A 29 1.52 -6.57 -14.40
C HIS A 29 2.27 -5.41 -13.77
N VAL A 30 3.53 -5.66 -13.41
CA VAL A 30 4.45 -4.63 -12.94
C VAL A 30 4.73 -3.67 -14.08
N ASN A 31 4.28 -2.42 -13.95
CA ASN A 31 4.45 -1.37 -14.95
C ASN A 31 5.76 -0.60 -14.76
N ASP A 32 6.11 -0.35 -13.50
CA ASP A 32 7.36 0.31 -13.12
C ASP A 32 7.84 -0.20 -11.76
N LEU A 33 9.14 -0.12 -11.54
CA LEU A 33 9.76 -0.43 -10.25
C LEU A 33 10.96 0.48 -9.97
N ALA A 34 11.14 0.82 -8.70
CA ALA A 34 12.31 1.55 -8.23
C ALA A 34 12.81 0.95 -6.91
N HIS A 35 14.11 0.72 -6.81
CA HIS A 35 14.74 0.24 -5.60
C HIS A 35 15.44 1.39 -4.86
N PHE A 36 15.04 1.61 -3.61
CA PHE A 36 15.67 2.54 -2.68
C PHE A 36 16.62 1.73 -1.79
N GLU A 37 17.85 1.53 -2.26
CA GLU A 37 18.85 0.64 -1.62
C GLU A 37 19.11 1.03 -0.16
N THR A 38 19.34 2.31 0.12
CA THR A 38 19.58 2.84 1.47
C THR A 38 18.47 2.49 2.46
N LEU A 39 17.22 2.45 1.97
CA LEU A 39 16.03 2.15 2.77
C LEU A 39 15.64 0.67 2.73
N ASN A 40 16.32 -0.15 1.94
CA ASN A 40 15.93 -1.53 1.63
C ASN A 40 14.44 -1.62 1.23
N THR A 41 14.01 -0.73 0.34
CA THR A 41 12.59 -0.60 -0.02
C THR A 41 12.41 -0.65 -1.53
N LEU A 42 11.52 -1.53 -2.00
CA LEU A 42 11.10 -1.65 -3.38
C LEU A 42 9.78 -0.88 -3.56
N ALA A 43 9.75 0.07 -4.47
CA ALA A 43 8.52 0.70 -4.93
C ALA A 43 8.06 0.00 -6.21
N LEU A 44 6.79 -0.40 -6.23
CA LEU A 44 6.14 -1.06 -7.36
C LEU A 44 4.96 -0.23 -7.84
N GLU A 45 4.86 -0.06 -9.15
CA GLU A 45 3.66 0.38 -9.83
C GLU A 45 3.08 -0.79 -10.62
N ILE A 46 1.81 -1.09 -10.42
CA ILE A 46 1.10 -2.19 -11.06
C ILE A 46 0.02 -1.60 -11.93
N GLN A 47 -0.01 -1.97 -13.21
CA GLN A 47 -1.12 -1.73 -14.12
C GLN A 47 -2.12 -2.88 -14.00
N LEU A 48 -3.35 -2.57 -13.58
CA LEU A 48 -4.44 -3.54 -13.46
C LEU A 48 -5.09 -3.77 -14.82
N GLU A 49 -5.40 -5.03 -15.13
CA GLU A 49 -6.00 -5.46 -16.40
C GLU A 49 -7.48 -5.85 -16.26
N GLY A 50 -8.11 -5.43 -15.17
CA GLY A 50 -9.49 -5.78 -14.90
C GLY A 50 -10.21 -4.71 -14.09
N ARG A 51 -11.45 -5.04 -13.70
CA ARG A 51 -12.28 -4.12 -12.93
C ARG A 51 -11.79 -4.05 -11.48
N TRP A 52 -11.28 -2.90 -11.08
CA TRP A 52 -10.99 -2.54 -9.71
C TRP A 52 -12.05 -1.56 -9.20
N ALA A 53 -12.60 -1.82 -8.01
CA ALA A 53 -13.67 -0.98 -7.44
C ALA A 53 -13.17 0.37 -6.90
N GLY A 54 -11.85 0.59 -6.95
CA GLY A 54 -11.21 1.71 -6.29
C GLY A 54 -10.73 1.36 -4.87
N HIS A 55 -9.99 2.28 -4.27
CA HIS A 55 -9.53 2.16 -2.90
C HIS A 55 -9.40 3.55 -2.26
N GLU A 56 -9.42 3.57 -0.93
CA GLU A 56 -9.16 4.76 -0.14
C GLU A 56 -7.75 4.71 0.47
N ALA A 57 -7.16 5.89 0.69
CA ALA A 57 -5.90 5.99 1.40
C ALA A 57 -6.00 5.37 2.80
N GLY A 58 -5.03 4.54 3.16
CA GLY A 58 -5.03 3.76 4.40
C GLY A 58 -5.41 2.29 4.23
N GLN A 59 -5.99 1.92 3.09
CA GLN A 59 -6.29 0.53 2.78
C GLN A 59 -5.05 -0.24 2.30
N PHE A 60 -5.14 -1.55 2.36
CA PHE A 60 -4.12 -2.48 1.87
C PHE A 60 -4.73 -3.48 0.88
N ALA A 61 -3.88 -4.15 0.13
CA ALA A 61 -4.25 -5.26 -0.72
C ALA A 61 -3.27 -6.42 -0.53
N PHE A 62 -3.73 -7.63 -0.84
CA PHE A 62 -2.86 -8.78 -0.95
C PHE A 62 -2.28 -8.85 -2.36
N LEU A 63 -0.95 -8.94 -2.45
CA LEU A 63 -0.23 -9.17 -3.70
C LEU A 63 0.28 -10.59 -3.78
N THR A 64 0.05 -11.25 -4.91
CA THR A 64 0.75 -12.47 -5.30
C THR A 64 1.66 -12.13 -6.47
N LEU A 65 2.93 -11.89 -6.17
CA LEU A 65 4.00 -11.68 -7.16
C LEU A 65 4.61 -13.00 -7.62
N HIS A 66 4.69 -13.96 -6.71
CA HIS A 66 5.19 -15.31 -6.98
C HIS A 66 4.17 -16.33 -6.46
N PRO A 67 3.59 -17.17 -7.33
CA PRO A 67 2.54 -18.11 -6.94
C PRO A 67 2.94 -19.13 -5.87
N ASP A 68 4.20 -19.49 -5.81
CA ASP A 68 4.81 -20.39 -4.83
C ASP A 68 4.86 -19.80 -3.41
N GLU A 69 4.98 -18.47 -3.31
CA GLU A 69 5.03 -17.73 -2.04
C GLU A 69 3.64 -17.34 -1.52
N GLY A 70 2.63 -17.39 -2.39
CA GLY A 70 1.27 -16.99 -2.04
C GLY A 70 1.03 -15.48 -2.00
N ALA A 71 -0.02 -15.08 -1.29
CA ALA A 71 -0.47 -13.71 -1.21
C ALA A 71 0.04 -13.03 0.07
N HIS A 72 0.65 -11.85 -0.06
CA HIS A 72 1.17 -11.05 1.04
C HIS A 72 0.47 -9.69 1.12
N PRO A 73 0.09 -9.19 2.32
CA PRO A 73 -0.57 -7.90 2.48
C PRO A 73 0.41 -6.75 2.41
N PHE A 74 0.09 -5.74 1.60
CA PHE A 74 0.86 -4.50 1.51
C PHE A 74 -0.08 -3.29 1.50
N THR A 75 0.30 -2.23 2.20
CA THR A 75 -0.44 -0.96 2.19
C THR A 75 -0.36 -0.32 0.82
N ILE A 76 -1.50 0.10 0.30
CA ILE A 76 -1.58 0.84 -0.96
C ILE A 76 -1.01 2.24 -0.75
N THR A 77 -0.08 2.64 -1.63
CA THR A 77 0.69 3.89 -1.50
C THR A 77 0.23 4.97 -2.48
N SER A 78 -0.75 4.67 -3.34
CA SER A 78 -1.36 5.61 -4.28
C SER A 78 -2.76 6.01 -3.88
N ALA A 79 -3.22 7.19 -4.30
CA ALA A 79 -4.63 7.48 -4.41
C ALA A 79 -5.23 6.77 -5.64
N TRP A 80 -6.52 6.47 -5.59
CA TRP A 80 -7.24 5.95 -6.75
C TRP A 80 -7.81 7.10 -7.58
N ILE A 81 -7.41 7.17 -8.83
CA ILE A 81 -7.87 8.18 -9.80
C ILE A 81 -8.55 7.56 -11.03
N GLY A 82 -8.76 6.24 -11.02
CA GLY A 82 -9.46 5.54 -12.10
C GLY A 82 -8.61 5.20 -13.32
N ASP A 83 -7.29 5.36 -13.24
CA ASP A 83 -6.32 5.11 -14.32
C ASP A 83 -5.87 3.65 -14.43
N GLY A 84 -6.37 2.78 -13.56
CA GLY A 84 -5.98 1.38 -13.48
C GLY A 84 -4.61 1.16 -12.83
N GLN A 85 -3.97 2.18 -12.28
CA GLN A 85 -2.67 2.06 -11.64
C GLN A 85 -2.80 1.98 -10.12
N ILE A 86 -2.01 1.11 -9.51
CA ILE A 86 -1.92 0.95 -8.06
C ILE A 86 -0.46 0.84 -7.65
N ARG A 87 -0.06 1.53 -6.57
CA ARG A 87 1.33 1.57 -6.12
C ARG A 87 1.50 0.98 -4.73
N PHE A 88 2.66 0.36 -4.52
CA PHE A 88 3.07 -0.21 -3.25
C PHE A 88 4.52 0.16 -2.95
N MET A 89 4.84 0.29 -1.66
CA MET A 89 6.21 0.36 -1.18
C MET A 89 6.42 -0.80 -0.20
N ILE A 90 7.39 -1.65 -0.53
CA ILE A 90 7.66 -2.91 0.19
C ILE A 90 9.05 -2.83 0.79
N LYS A 91 9.13 -2.77 2.12
CA LYS A 91 10.40 -2.83 2.82
C LYS A 91 10.85 -4.26 3.04
N ALA A 92 12.12 -4.53 2.83
CA ALA A 92 12.74 -5.84 3.02
C ALA A 92 12.89 -6.16 4.52
N LEU A 93 11.83 -6.67 5.14
CA LEU A 93 11.78 -7.00 6.57
C LEU A 93 11.83 -8.49 6.84
N GLY A 94 11.23 -9.33 6.00
CA GLY A 94 11.19 -10.79 6.11
C GLY A 94 11.92 -11.47 4.95
N ASP A 95 12.06 -12.78 5.02
CA ASP A 95 12.82 -13.56 4.04
C ASP A 95 12.30 -13.37 2.61
N TYR A 96 10.98 -13.46 2.42
CA TYR A 96 10.36 -13.21 1.12
C TYR A 96 10.60 -11.78 0.61
N THR A 97 10.35 -10.77 1.43
CA THR A 97 10.45 -9.37 0.98
C THR A 97 11.88 -8.95 0.67
N ARG A 98 12.90 -9.62 1.24
CA ARG A 98 14.31 -9.39 0.92
C ARG A 98 14.69 -9.86 -0.48
N THR A 99 14.00 -10.86 -1.02
CA THR A 99 14.28 -11.40 -2.36
C THR A 99 13.59 -10.64 -3.47
N LEU A 100 12.61 -9.77 -3.17
CA LEU A 100 11.77 -9.14 -4.18
C LEU A 100 12.56 -8.24 -5.15
N ALA A 101 13.53 -7.47 -4.65
CA ALA A 101 14.35 -6.58 -5.49
C ALA A 101 15.11 -7.34 -6.57
N ASP A 102 15.52 -8.59 -6.28
CA ASP A 102 16.27 -9.44 -7.21
C ASP A 102 15.37 -10.26 -8.13
N ARG A 103 14.13 -10.52 -7.72
CA ARG A 103 13.21 -11.45 -8.40
C ARG A 103 12.16 -10.75 -9.26
N VAL A 104 11.70 -9.55 -8.88
CA VAL A 104 10.61 -8.84 -9.59
C VAL A 104 11.17 -8.02 -10.74
N ARG A 105 10.50 -8.07 -11.88
CA ARG A 105 10.86 -7.32 -13.10
C ARG A 105 9.62 -6.59 -13.67
N VAL A 106 9.85 -5.54 -14.42
CA VAL A 106 8.81 -4.90 -15.24
C VAL A 106 8.25 -5.93 -16.22
N GLY A 107 6.93 -6.00 -16.31
CA GLY A 107 6.18 -6.98 -17.11
C GLY A 107 5.77 -8.23 -16.34
N ASP A 108 6.28 -8.47 -15.14
CA ASP A 108 5.89 -9.64 -14.35
C ASP A 108 4.40 -9.61 -14.00
N PRO A 109 3.70 -10.76 -14.12
CA PRO A 109 2.29 -10.84 -13.79
C PRO A 109 2.09 -10.73 -12.28
N VAL A 110 1.05 -10.00 -11.88
CA VAL A 110 0.69 -9.79 -10.47
C VAL A 110 -0.80 -10.08 -10.29
N LYS A 111 -1.15 -10.77 -9.21
CA LYS A 111 -2.53 -10.82 -8.75
C LYS A 111 -2.68 -9.89 -7.54
N VAL A 112 -3.67 -9.00 -7.63
CA VAL A 112 -4.03 -8.06 -6.58
C VAL A 112 -5.40 -8.43 -6.03
N GLU A 113 -5.53 -8.54 -4.72
CA GLU A 113 -6.78 -8.87 -4.05
C GLU A 113 -7.09 -7.81 -2.99
N GLY A 114 -8.22 -7.16 -3.09
CA GLY A 114 -8.64 -6.11 -2.16
C GLY A 114 -9.68 -5.15 -2.77
N PRO A 115 -9.76 -3.91 -2.26
CA PRO A 115 -9.02 -3.40 -1.09
C PRO A 115 -9.58 -3.90 0.23
N TYR A 116 -8.76 -3.81 1.29
CA TYR A 116 -9.10 -4.18 2.66
C TYR A 116 -8.64 -3.11 3.65
N GLY A 117 -9.19 -3.17 4.86
CA GLY A 117 -8.81 -2.28 5.96
C GLY A 117 -9.79 -1.13 6.17
N CYS A 118 -9.79 -0.64 7.42
CA CYS A 118 -10.68 0.43 7.88
C CYS A 118 -9.90 1.65 8.37
N PHE A 119 -8.57 1.69 8.23
CA PHE A 119 -7.82 2.88 8.52
C PHE A 119 -8.16 3.95 7.49
N ASN A 120 -8.64 5.10 7.97
CA ASN A 120 -9.07 6.19 7.11
C ASN A 120 -8.72 7.54 7.75
N PHE A 121 -8.90 8.62 6.99
CA PHE A 121 -8.59 9.99 7.39
C PHE A 121 -9.87 10.81 7.63
N GLN A 122 -11.00 10.15 7.80
CA GLN A 122 -12.29 10.76 8.07
C GLN A 122 -12.32 11.28 9.50
N GLY A 123 -13.18 12.24 9.74
CA GLY A 123 -13.38 12.84 11.05
C GLY A 123 -13.71 14.33 10.95
N ALA A 124 -14.43 14.86 11.94
CA ALA A 124 -14.86 16.26 11.97
C ALA A 124 -13.76 17.25 12.38
N ALA A 125 -12.64 16.76 12.91
CA ALA A 125 -11.55 17.61 13.39
C ALA A 125 -10.90 18.37 12.22
N ARG A 126 -10.79 19.70 12.37
CA ARG A 126 -10.14 20.56 11.39
C ARG A 126 -8.61 20.49 11.41
N ARG A 127 -8.04 19.95 12.49
CA ARG A 127 -6.59 19.74 12.63
C ARG A 127 -6.35 18.26 12.85
N GLN A 128 -5.36 17.73 12.18
CA GLN A 128 -4.95 16.34 12.29
C GLN A 128 -3.45 16.26 12.56
N ILE A 129 -3.05 15.31 13.40
CA ILE A 129 -1.67 14.92 13.59
C ILE A 129 -1.53 13.50 13.05
N TRP A 130 -0.62 13.33 12.11
CA TRP A 130 -0.27 12.03 11.55
C TRP A 130 1.10 11.62 12.05
N VAL A 131 1.26 10.34 12.39
CA VAL A 131 2.54 9.80 12.85
C VAL A 131 2.85 8.54 12.06
N GLY A 132 3.94 8.54 11.31
CA GLY A 132 4.38 7.43 10.47
C GLY A 132 5.83 7.06 10.70
N GLY A 133 6.09 5.86 11.26
CA GLY A 133 7.44 5.34 11.48
C GLY A 133 7.90 4.45 10.31
N GLY A 134 9.09 4.72 9.77
CA GLY A 134 9.68 3.93 8.69
C GLY A 134 8.70 3.70 7.53
N ILE A 135 8.45 2.43 7.16
CA ILE A 135 7.51 2.09 6.07
C ILE A 135 6.04 2.42 6.41
N GLY A 136 5.71 2.68 7.68
CA GLY A 136 4.39 3.15 8.10
C GLY A 136 4.00 4.53 7.56
N ILE A 137 4.86 5.17 6.79
CA ILE A 137 4.56 6.40 6.03
C ILE A 137 3.60 6.18 4.86
N THR A 138 3.48 4.94 4.37
CA THR A 138 2.77 4.60 3.12
C THR A 138 1.31 5.05 3.04
N PRO A 139 0.45 4.91 4.08
CA PRO A 139 -0.93 5.39 4.02
C PRO A 139 -1.01 6.92 3.91
N PHE A 140 -0.05 7.63 4.51
CA PHE A 140 0.01 9.10 4.43
C PHE A 140 0.45 9.58 3.05
N ILE A 141 1.35 8.85 2.36
CA ILE A 141 1.71 9.13 0.97
C ILE A 141 0.48 9.02 0.06
N ALA A 142 -0.31 7.95 0.20
CA ALA A 142 -1.56 7.79 -0.53
C ALA A 142 -2.55 8.93 -0.23
N ARG A 143 -2.68 9.32 1.05
CA ARG A 143 -3.56 10.42 1.44
C ARG A 143 -3.09 11.77 0.92
N MET A 144 -1.81 12.08 0.96
CA MET A 144 -1.25 13.31 0.38
C MET A 144 -1.55 13.38 -1.13
N GLN A 145 -1.38 12.27 -1.87
CA GLN A 145 -1.75 12.23 -3.28
C GLN A 145 -3.26 12.47 -3.49
N ALA A 146 -4.14 11.93 -2.64
CA ALA A 146 -5.57 12.20 -2.71
C ALA A 146 -5.90 13.68 -2.44
N LEU A 147 -5.20 14.30 -1.49
CA LEU A 147 -5.39 15.73 -1.14
C LEU A 147 -4.98 16.67 -2.27
N THR A 148 -3.99 16.34 -3.08
CA THR A 148 -3.65 17.14 -4.27
C THR A 148 -4.75 17.18 -5.31
N GLN A 149 -5.60 16.13 -5.36
CA GLN A 149 -6.75 16.05 -6.28
C GLN A 149 -8.00 16.69 -5.66
N THR A 150 -8.20 16.46 -4.37
CA THR A 150 -9.39 16.90 -3.64
C THR A 150 -8.99 17.36 -2.24
N PRO A 151 -8.60 18.63 -2.09
CA PRO A 151 -8.29 19.21 -0.79
C PRO A 151 -9.50 19.17 0.15
N ASP A 152 -9.29 18.83 1.43
CA ASP A 152 -10.35 18.79 2.44
C ASP A 152 -10.31 19.98 3.43
N GLY A 153 -9.38 20.92 3.24
CA GLY A 153 -9.23 22.14 4.03
C GLY A 153 -8.80 21.90 5.48
N LYS A 154 -8.24 20.74 5.80
CA LYS A 154 -7.73 20.45 7.15
C LYS A 154 -6.27 20.87 7.29
N ALA A 155 -5.93 21.41 8.45
CA ALA A 155 -4.53 21.65 8.82
C ALA A 155 -3.91 20.31 9.31
N ILE A 156 -2.84 19.88 8.65
CA ILE A 156 -2.25 18.56 8.89
C ILE A 156 -0.77 18.72 9.24
N ASP A 157 -0.36 18.14 10.36
CA ASP A 157 1.03 17.97 10.75
C ASP A 157 1.39 16.48 10.66
N LEU A 158 2.33 16.12 9.77
CA LEU A 158 2.83 14.76 9.60
C LEU A 158 4.21 14.63 10.24
N PHE A 159 4.32 13.78 11.27
CA PHE A 159 5.57 13.39 11.90
C PHE A 159 6.05 12.07 11.31
N HIS A 160 7.18 12.10 10.61
CA HIS A 160 7.83 10.92 10.07
C HIS A 160 9.09 10.59 10.85
N THR A 161 9.11 9.43 11.50
CA THR A 161 10.30 8.92 12.19
C THR A 161 11.01 7.88 11.33
N THR A 162 12.32 7.96 11.22
CA THR A 162 13.11 6.98 10.44
C THR A 162 14.45 6.72 11.13
N ALA A 163 14.86 5.45 11.16
CA ALA A 163 16.19 5.07 11.66
C ALA A 163 17.28 5.27 10.59
N THR A 164 16.90 5.41 9.33
CA THR A 164 17.83 5.61 8.21
C THR A 164 17.44 6.88 7.46
N TYR A 165 18.35 7.84 7.40
CA TYR A 165 18.14 9.07 6.62
C TYR A 165 18.57 8.86 5.17
N ASP A 166 17.63 9.02 4.25
CA ASP A 166 17.89 9.06 2.81
C ASP A 166 17.42 10.41 2.26
N ALA A 167 18.38 11.25 1.88
CA ALA A 167 18.10 12.63 1.45
C ALA A 167 17.13 12.68 0.26
N THR A 168 17.28 11.77 -0.70
CA THR A 168 16.44 11.72 -1.90
C THR A 168 15.00 11.32 -1.56
N ALA A 169 14.82 10.32 -0.71
CA ALA A 169 13.50 9.89 -0.27
C ALA A 169 12.80 10.96 0.57
N ILE A 170 13.53 11.61 1.48
CA ILE A 170 13.00 12.71 2.30
C ILE A 170 12.60 13.90 1.43
N GLU A 171 13.41 14.28 0.45
CA GLU A 171 13.08 15.38 -0.46
C GLU A 171 11.82 15.08 -1.29
N ARG A 172 11.70 13.85 -1.81
CA ARG A 172 10.47 13.42 -2.51
C ARG A 172 9.24 13.44 -1.59
N LEU A 173 9.42 13.07 -0.32
CA LEU A 173 8.35 13.12 0.67
C LEU A 173 7.95 14.57 0.98
N ARG A 174 8.93 15.49 1.07
CA ARG A 174 8.73 16.92 1.29
C ARG A 174 7.92 17.54 0.16
N HIS A 175 8.29 17.30 -1.10
CA HIS A 175 7.52 17.76 -2.25
C HIS A 175 6.08 17.26 -2.26
N LYS A 176 5.85 16.00 -1.87
CA LYS A 176 4.49 15.46 -1.76
C LYS A 176 3.69 16.13 -0.64
N ALA A 177 4.32 16.42 0.49
CA ALA A 177 3.70 17.10 1.62
C ALA A 177 3.34 18.55 1.26
N GLU A 178 4.25 19.28 0.64
CA GLU A 178 4.02 20.65 0.16
C GLU A 178 2.86 20.72 -0.85
N ALA A 179 2.87 19.83 -1.84
CA ALA A 179 1.80 19.76 -2.85
C ALA A 179 0.41 19.45 -2.25
N ALA A 180 0.37 18.82 -1.08
CA ALA A 180 -0.85 18.43 -0.37
C ALA A 180 -1.23 19.40 0.77
N ASP A 181 -0.50 20.50 0.95
CA ASP A 181 -0.62 21.44 2.08
C ASP A 181 -0.49 20.74 3.46
N VAL A 182 0.46 19.79 3.56
CA VAL A 182 0.77 19.03 4.77
C VAL A 182 2.11 19.51 5.33
N ARG A 183 2.14 19.88 6.60
CA ARG A 183 3.39 20.24 7.29
C ARG A 183 4.14 18.98 7.69
N LEU A 184 5.30 18.73 7.07
CA LEU A 184 6.14 17.58 7.35
C LEU A 184 7.20 17.88 8.40
N HIS A 185 7.26 17.03 9.41
CA HIS A 185 8.29 16.99 10.45
C HIS A 185 9.04 15.65 10.33
N VAL A 186 10.33 15.70 10.02
CA VAL A 186 11.17 14.50 9.92
C VAL A 186 12.04 14.38 11.17
N LEU A 187 11.96 13.23 11.81
CA LEU A 187 12.70 12.90 13.01
C LEU A 187 13.58 11.67 12.72
N TRP A 188 14.89 11.76 12.96
CA TRP A 188 15.82 10.65 12.81
C TRP A 188 16.85 10.69 13.93
N ASP A 189 17.35 9.51 14.29
CA ASP A 189 18.49 9.40 15.21
C ASP A 189 19.76 9.74 14.42
N ALA A 190 20.49 10.80 14.90
CA ALA A 190 21.73 11.28 14.29
C ALA A 190 22.94 10.53 14.84
#